data_29bf4c54e238699db25d11d69f54bc4a
#
_entry.id   29bf4c54e238699db25d11d69f54bc4a
#
_cell.length_a   1.000
_cell.length_b   1.000
_cell.length_c   1.000
_cell.angle_alpha   90.00
_cell.angle_beta   90.00
_cell.angle_gamma   90.00
#
_symmetry.space_group_name_H-M   'P 1'
#
loop_
_entity.id
_entity.type
_entity.pdbx_description
1 polymer ?
#
loop_
_entity_poly.entity_id
_entity_poly.type
_entity_poly.pdbx_seq_one_letter_code
_entity_poly.pdbx_strand_id
1 'polypeptide(L)'
;MEFKLYGKEEAPSLLLIPGLGVSYEIFLPLTDLLKDRFHIIATGIDGFLTDRESCFTSVDDQAAQIIDYVRKHHDGHLDVAYGLSLGGKILSRILERDEIVIDHAVMDAAPLLPLPKWSVDPLRYYQSLNVWTCYHWTGFWKRVFHSHYFDVLLDECRKVWPSGKGKAVRDGYKDVYTHRLDAIHGADIHYWYGTKEAFVAKPQARHLCTLHPDTHVEVFPGMNHGQLLVDHPDKVAERIGNL
;
A
#
# COMPACT_ATOMS: atom_id res chain seq x y z
N MET A 1 10.51 -9.76 -4.51
CA MET A 1 10.30 -8.32 -4.16
C MET A 1 11.50 -7.49 -4.63
N GLU A 2 11.36 -6.21 -4.76
CA GLU A 2 12.40 -5.24 -5.07
C GLU A 2 12.44 -4.16 -3.98
N PHE A 3 13.64 -3.62 -3.70
CA PHE A 3 13.84 -2.52 -2.75
C PHE A 3 14.63 -1.41 -3.44
N LYS A 4 14.11 -0.19 -3.43
CA LYS A 4 14.76 1.01 -3.96
C LYS A 4 15.05 1.95 -2.80
N LEU A 5 16.30 2.37 -2.69
CA LEU A 5 16.79 3.19 -1.58
C LEU A 5 16.99 4.64 -2.02
N TYR A 6 16.58 5.57 -1.18
CA TYR A 6 16.76 7.00 -1.38
C TYR A 6 17.14 7.67 -0.05
N GLY A 7 17.80 8.82 -0.15
CA GLY A 7 18.21 9.55 1.04
C GLY A 7 19.52 9.04 1.65
N LYS A 8 19.84 9.53 2.84
CA LYS A 8 21.09 9.17 3.55
C LYS A 8 20.85 7.96 4.44
N GLU A 9 21.78 7.04 4.46
CA GLU A 9 21.69 5.78 5.21
C GLU A 9 21.58 6.00 6.73
N GLU A 10 22.17 7.07 7.24
CA GLU A 10 22.16 7.42 8.67
C GLU A 10 20.88 8.18 9.12
N ALA A 11 20.00 8.55 8.19
CA ALA A 11 18.74 9.21 8.52
C ALA A 11 17.70 8.19 9.02
N PRO A 12 16.65 8.63 9.76
CA PRO A 12 15.56 7.77 10.17
C PRO A 12 14.96 7.00 8.98
N SER A 13 14.66 5.73 9.17
CA SER A 13 14.19 4.83 8.13
C SER A 13 12.69 5.03 7.83
N LEU A 14 12.33 5.07 6.55
CA LEU A 14 10.95 5.14 6.08
C LEU A 14 10.68 4.05 5.05
N LEU A 15 9.90 3.04 5.43
CA LEU A 15 9.43 2.01 4.52
C LEU A 15 8.16 2.46 3.78
N LEU A 16 8.15 2.33 2.44
CA LEU A 16 6.99 2.65 1.59
C LEU A 16 6.52 1.39 0.85
N ILE A 17 5.27 0.96 1.09
CA ILE A 17 4.68 -0.24 0.50
C ILE A 17 3.49 0.14 -0.39
N PRO A 18 3.55 -0.09 -1.72
CA PRO A 18 2.52 0.36 -2.66
C PRO A 18 1.24 -0.48 -2.61
N GLY A 19 0.21 0.03 -3.29
CA GLY A 19 -1.06 -0.64 -3.45
C GLY A 19 -1.05 -1.72 -4.55
N LEU A 20 -2.19 -2.40 -4.70
CA LEU A 20 -2.39 -3.39 -5.74
C LEU A 20 -2.44 -2.72 -7.12
N GLY A 21 -1.64 -3.23 -8.06
CA GLY A 21 -1.65 -2.75 -9.44
C GLY A 21 -0.89 -1.44 -9.66
N VAL A 22 -0.06 -1.02 -8.72
CA VAL A 22 0.83 0.13 -8.85
C VAL A 22 2.26 -0.25 -8.45
N SER A 23 3.25 0.45 -9.01
CA SER A 23 4.66 0.24 -8.70
C SER A 23 5.12 1.12 -7.53
N TYR A 24 6.37 0.91 -7.06
CA TYR A 24 7.00 1.81 -6.10
C TYR A 24 7.14 3.24 -6.64
N GLU A 25 7.09 3.43 -7.95
CA GLU A 25 7.23 4.76 -8.58
C GLU A 25 6.11 5.73 -8.23
N ILE A 26 4.97 5.22 -7.75
CA ILE A 26 3.88 6.07 -7.24
C ILE A 26 4.33 6.93 -6.05
N PHE A 27 5.39 6.52 -5.36
CA PHE A 27 5.96 7.26 -4.24
C PHE A 27 7.04 8.28 -4.64
N LEU A 28 7.45 8.37 -5.91
CA LEU A 28 8.54 9.27 -6.31
C LEU A 28 8.29 10.74 -5.90
N PRO A 29 7.07 11.31 -6.07
CA PRO A 29 6.81 12.67 -5.60
C PRO A 29 6.96 12.82 -4.07
N LEU A 30 6.53 11.84 -3.29
CA LEU A 30 6.70 11.81 -1.84
C LEU A 30 8.17 11.62 -1.46
N THR A 31 8.88 10.73 -2.16
CA THR A 31 10.32 10.49 -1.98
C THR A 31 11.14 11.76 -2.18
N ASP A 32 10.84 12.54 -3.21
CA ASP A 32 11.54 13.80 -3.47
C ASP A 32 11.37 14.83 -2.35
N LEU A 33 10.23 14.80 -1.64
CA LEU A 33 9.97 15.68 -0.51
C LEU A 33 10.65 15.22 0.81
N LEU A 34 10.90 13.91 0.95
CA LEU A 34 11.36 13.33 2.22
C LEU A 34 12.80 12.82 2.21
N LYS A 35 13.46 12.64 1.06
CA LYS A 35 14.80 12.03 0.94
C LYS A 35 15.93 12.77 1.68
N ASP A 36 15.74 14.06 1.98
CA ASP A 36 16.71 14.83 2.76
C ASP A 36 16.58 14.60 4.29
N ARG A 37 15.44 14.01 4.71
CA ARG A 37 15.12 13.77 6.13
C ARG A 37 15.09 12.30 6.50
N PHE A 38 14.82 11.41 5.55
CA PHE A 38 14.66 9.98 5.77
C PHE A 38 15.55 9.15 4.85
N HIS A 39 15.99 8.00 5.36
CA HIS A 39 16.43 6.87 4.56
C HIS A 39 15.21 6.11 4.07
N ILE A 40 14.84 6.28 2.81
CA ILE A 40 13.59 5.75 2.26
C ILE A 40 13.83 4.41 1.59
N ILE A 41 13.03 3.42 1.97
CA ILE A 41 13.00 2.06 1.43
C ILE A 41 11.68 1.88 0.69
N ALA A 42 11.66 2.14 -0.63
CA ALA A 42 10.46 1.94 -1.44
C ALA A 42 10.43 0.50 -1.99
N THR A 43 9.33 -0.22 -1.75
CA THR A 43 9.21 -1.63 -2.14
C THR A 43 8.45 -1.80 -3.46
N GLY A 44 8.98 -2.68 -4.33
CA GLY A 44 8.26 -3.21 -5.49
C GLY A 44 7.68 -4.58 -5.14
N ILE A 45 6.35 -4.70 -5.14
CA ILE A 45 5.64 -5.95 -4.82
C ILE A 45 5.74 -6.92 -6.01
N ASP A 46 6.00 -8.20 -5.72
CA ASP A 46 6.01 -9.25 -6.75
C ASP A 46 4.66 -9.32 -7.49
N GLY A 47 4.73 -9.47 -8.80
CA GLY A 47 3.57 -9.38 -9.69
C GLY A 47 3.25 -7.96 -10.18
N PHE A 48 3.90 -6.93 -9.61
CA PHE A 48 3.71 -5.52 -9.96
C PHE A 48 5.04 -4.76 -10.15
N LEU A 49 6.10 -5.46 -10.56
CA LEU A 49 7.40 -4.86 -10.89
C LEU A 49 7.36 -4.20 -12.28
N THR A 50 8.22 -3.22 -12.52
CA THR A 50 8.26 -2.48 -13.79
C THR A 50 9.32 -2.99 -14.76
N ASP A 51 10.34 -3.69 -14.26
CA ASP A 51 11.54 -4.08 -15.00
C ASP A 51 11.59 -5.56 -15.38
N ARG A 52 10.74 -6.42 -14.79
CA ARG A 52 10.71 -7.86 -15.03
C ARG A 52 9.37 -8.51 -14.73
N GLU A 53 9.17 -9.69 -15.31
CA GLU A 53 8.06 -10.56 -14.92
C GLU A 53 8.29 -11.13 -13.51
N SER A 54 7.23 -11.16 -12.71
CA SER A 54 7.22 -11.75 -11.37
C SER A 54 5.83 -12.28 -11.01
N CYS A 55 5.73 -13.10 -9.98
CA CYS A 55 4.46 -13.68 -9.55
C CYS A 55 4.16 -13.22 -8.13
N PHE A 56 3.00 -12.61 -7.92
CA PHE A 56 2.44 -12.43 -6.58
C PHE A 56 2.09 -13.80 -6.00
N THR A 57 2.59 -14.12 -4.82
CA THR A 57 2.31 -15.38 -4.12
C THR A 57 1.26 -15.17 -3.04
N SER A 58 1.56 -14.35 -2.04
CA SER A 58 0.63 -14.00 -0.95
C SER A 58 1.07 -12.73 -0.22
N VAL A 59 0.15 -12.15 0.54
CA VAL A 59 0.46 -11.06 1.49
C VAL A 59 1.47 -11.50 2.53
N ASP A 60 1.36 -12.75 3.03
CA ASP A 60 2.30 -13.33 3.99
C ASP A 60 3.71 -13.47 3.44
N ASP A 61 3.85 -13.87 2.19
CA ASP A 61 5.15 -13.98 1.53
C ASP A 61 5.79 -12.60 1.33
N GLN A 62 5.01 -11.59 0.92
CA GLN A 62 5.50 -10.23 0.79
C GLN A 62 5.93 -9.65 2.16
N ALA A 63 5.15 -9.90 3.21
CA ALA A 63 5.50 -9.50 4.57
C ALA A 63 6.80 -10.18 5.04
N ALA A 64 6.96 -11.49 4.78
CA ALA A 64 8.18 -12.22 5.11
C ALA A 64 9.43 -11.64 4.42
N GLN A 65 9.34 -11.33 3.13
CA GLN A 65 10.45 -10.73 2.38
C GLN A 65 10.85 -9.35 2.94
N ILE A 66 9.89 -8.53 3.38
CA ILE A 66 10.17 -7.24 4.04
C ILE A 66 10.83 -7.47 5.40
N ILE A 67 10.30 -8.36 6.23
CA ILE A 67 10.86 -8.69 7.55
C ILE A 67 12.31 -9.16 7.40
N ASP A 68 12.57 -10.07 6.47
CA ASP A 68 13.93 -10.59 6.21
C ASP A 68 14.88 -9.47 5.76
N TYR A 69 14.41 -8.57 4.91
CA TYR A 69 15.18 -7.41 4.47
C TYR A 69 15.53 -6.48 5.63
N VAL A 70 14.55 -6.12 6.46
CA VAL A 70 14.72 -5.21 7.60
C VAL A 70 15.64 -5.82 8.64
N ARG A 71 15.51 -7.11 8.94
CA ARG A 71 16.44 -7.83 9.84
C ARG A 71 17.88 -7.81 9.34
N LYS A 72 18.06 -7.95 8.03
CA LYS A 72 19.40 -8.04 7.44
C LYS A 72 20.09 -6.69 7.28
N HIS A 73 19.34 -5.62 7.03
CA HIS A 73 19.88 -4.32 6.62
C HIS A 73 19.59 -3.18 7.61
N HIS A 74 18.68 -3.39 8.58
CA HIS A 74 18.23 -2.37 9.53
C HIS A 74 18.10 -2.91 10.96
N ASP A 75 18.86 -3.97 11.30
CA ASP A 75 18.89 -4.57 12.65
C ASP A 75 17.51 -4.93 13.21
N GLY A 76 16.53 -5.19 12.33
CA GLY A 76 15.14 -5.51 12.69
C GLY A 76 14.30 -4.33 13.17
N HIS A 77 14.69 -3.09 12.87
CA HIS A 77 14.00 -1.88 13.30
C HIS A 77 13.70 -0.92 12.12
N LEU A 78 12.54 -0.25 12.19
CA LEU A 78 12.14 0.84 11.29
C LEU A 78 11.51 1.97 12.11
N ASP A 79 11.88 3.22 11.82
CA ASP A 79 11.28 4.39 12.47
C ASP A 79 9.84 4.61 11.96
N VAL A 80 9.63 4.57 10.66
CA VAL A 80 8.31 4.77 10.05
C VAL A 80 8.04 3.74 8.95
N ALA A 81 6.81 3.20 8.90
CA ALA A 81 6.33 2.41 7.78
C ALA A 81 4.99 2.96 7.27
N TYR A 82 4.89 3.19 5.96
CA TYR A 82 3.67 3.60 5.29
C TYR A 82 3.24 2.55 4.28
N GLY A 83 2.00 2.08 4.38
CA GLY A 83 1.42 1.12 3.45
C GLY A 83 0.10 1.61 2.86
N LEU A 84 0.05 1.71 1.52
CA LEU A 84 -1.16 2.06 0.80
C LEU A 84 -1.97 0.79 0.43
N SER A 85 -3.23 0.70 0.81
CA SER A 85 -4.15 -0.36 0.34
C SER A 85 -3.61 -1.78 0.57
N LEU A 86 -3.21 -2.52 -0.50
CA LEU A 86 -2.48 -3.80 -0.39
C LEU A 86 -1.22 -3.64 0.46
N GLY A 87 -0.48 -2.54 0.31
CA GLY A 87 0.69 -2.24 1.14
C GLY A 87 0.35 -2.10 2.62
N GLY A 88 -0.79 -1.47 2.94
CA GLY A 88 -1.31 -1.41 4.31
C GLY A 88 -1.73 -2.79 4.84
N LYS A 89 -2.24 -3.68 3.98
CA LYS A 89 -2.50 -5.08 4.33
C LYS A 89 -1.20 -5.84 4.62
N ILE A 90 -0.17 -5.65 3.82
CA ILE A 90 1.16 -6.25 4.06
C ILE A 90 1.74 -5.72 5.38
N LEU A 91 1.67 -4.41 5.61
CA LEU A 91 2.10 -3.80 6.87
C LEU A 91 1.35 -4.37 8.08
N SER A 92 0.03 -4.55 7.97
CA SER A 92 -0.75 -5.18 9.05
C SER A 92 -0.29 -6.60 9.37
N ARG A 93 0.15 -7.37 8.36
CA ARG A 93 0.72 -8.71 8.56
C ARG A 93 2.11 -8.68 9.20
N ILE A 94 2.92 -7.67 8.89
CA ILE A 94 4.22 -7.46 9.55
C ILE A 94 4.00 -7.19 11.04
N LEU A 95 3.07 -6.30 11.39
CA LEU A 95 2.74 -5.95 12.77
C LEU A 95 2.08 -7.11 13.53
N GLU A 96 1.28 -7.95 12.87
CA GLU A 96 0.66 -9.13 13.48
C GLU A 96 1.71 -10.23 13.80
N ARG A 97 2.78 -10.33 13.00
CA ARG A 97 3.87 -11.30 13.21
C ARG A 97 4.83 -10.92 14.33
N ASP A 98 4.91 -9.63 14.65
CA ASP A 98 5.76 -9.08 15.74
C ASP A 98 7.23 -9.54 15.65
N GLU A 99 7.77 -9.61 14.43
CA GLU A 99 9.12 -10.13 14.17
C GLU A 99 10.17 -9.03 13.99
N ILE A 100 9.75 -7.79 13.81
CA ILE A 100 10.57 -6.57 13.73
C ILE A 100 9.89 -5.45 14.49
N VAL A 101 10.63 -4.44 14.89
CA VAL A 101 10.13 -3.25 15.58
C VAL A 101 9.83 -2.16 14.55
N ILE A 102 8.67 -1.52 14.66
CA ILE A 102 8.28 -0.35 13.89
C ILE A 102 7.76 0.69 14.87
N ASP A 103 8.35 1.90 14.89
CA ASP A 103 7.92 2.92 15.84
C ASP A 103 6.57 3.53 15.42
N HIS A 104 6.43 3.92 14.15
CA HIS A 104 5.19 4.49 13.61
C HIS A 104 4.72 3.73 12.37
N ALA A 105 3.47 3.30 12.36
CA ALA A 105 2.87 2.56 11.25
C ALA A 105 1.66 3.29 10.68
N VAL A 106 1.73 3.72 9.41
CA VAL A 106 0.64 4.39 8.69
C VAL A 106 0.00 3.42 7.71
N MET A 107 -1.27 3.10 7.92
CA MET A 107 -2.08 2.28 7.04
C MET A 107 -3.08 3.16 6.28
N ASP A 108 -2.78 3.48 5.02
CA ASP A 108 -3.67 4.28 4.16
C ASP A 108 -4.65 3.35 3.44
N ALA A 109 -5.92 3.43 3.82
CA ALA A 109 -7.04 2.67 3.27
C ALA A 109 -6.82 1.14 3.26
N ALA A 110 -6.14 0.60 4.28
CA ALA A 110 -5.80 -0.81 4.38
C ALA A 110 -7.04 -1.70 4.60
N PRO A 111 -7.24 -2.78 3.82
CA PRO A 111 -8.29 -3.76 4.03
C PRO A 111 -7.90 -4.74 5.13
N LEU A 112 -8.50 -4.66 6.32
CA LEU A 112 -8.18 -5.45 7.50
C LEU A 112 -9.21 -6.55 7.79
N LEU A 113 -10.39 -6.46 7.19
CA LEU A 113 -11.50 -7.41 7.33
C LEU A 113 -11.70 -8.21 6.05
N PRO A 114 -12.03 -9.50 6.14
CA PRO A 114 -12.36 -10.31 4.98
C PRO A 114 -13.72 -9.90 4.38
N LEU A 115 -13.86 -10.10 3.08
CA LEU A 115 -15.16 -10.08 2.43
C LEU A 115 -15.85 -11.43 2.55
N PRO A 116 -17.20 -11.49 2.39
CA PRO A 116 -17.92 -12.77 2.32
C PRO A 116 -17.33 -13.67 1.23
N LYS A 117 -17.05 -14.93 1.56
CA LYS A 117 -16.36 -15.88 0.65
C LYS A 117 -16.97 -15.93 -0.76
N TRP A 118 -18.31 -15.87 -0.86
CA TRP A 118 -19.02 -15.91 -2.15
C TRP A 118 -18.77 -14.69 -3.03
N SER A 119 -18.37 -13.55 -2.46
CA SER A 119 -18.11 -12.30 -3.20
C SER A 119 -16.66 -12.16 -3.68
N VAL A 120 -15.71 -12.82 -3.04
CA VAL A 120 -14.28 -12.68 -3.35
C VAL A 120 -13.97 -13.13 -4.78
N ASP A 121 -14.46 -14.28 -5.20
CA ASP A 121 -14.18 -14.80 -6.56
C ASP A 121 -14.76 -13.91 -7.67
N PRO A 122 -16.03 -13.49 -7.67
CA PRO A 122 -16.54 -12.57 -8.66
C PRO A 122 -15.76 -11.25 -8.70
N LEU A 123 -15.45 -10.68 -7.52
CA LEU A 123 -14.78 -9.38 -7.42
C LEU A 123 -13.34 -9.42 -7.92
N ARG A 124 -12.56 -10.48 -7.65
CA ARG A 124 -11.19 -10.57 -8.15
C ARG A 124 -11.11 -10.68 -9.68
N TYR A 125 -12.06 -11.37 -10.31
CA TYR A 125 -12.16 -11.42 -11.77
C TYR A 125 -12.60 -10.08 -12.34
N TYR A 126 -13.55 -9.40 -11.71
CA TYR A 126 -13.97 -8.06 -12.07
C TYR A 126 -12.80 -7.06 -11.97
N GLN A 127 -12.02 -7.08 -10.89
CA GLN A 127 -10.84 -6.23 -10.76
C GLN A 127 -9.77 -6.55 -11.79
N SER A 128 -9.53 -7.82 -12.07
CA SER A 128 -8.60 -8.21 -13.13
C SER A 128 -9.04 -7.69 -14.51
N LEU A 129 -10.35 -7.69 -14.79
CA LEU A 129 -10.91 -7.13 -16.02
C LEU A 129 -10.75 -5.60 -16.05
N ASN A 130 -11.01 -4.92 -14.93
CA ASN A 130 -10.80 -3.47 -14.81
C ASN A 130 -9.35 -3.09 -15.14
N VAL A 131 -8.38 -3.71 -14.47
CA VAL A 131 -6.95 -3.43 -14.72
C VAL A 131 -6.57 -3.77 -16.16
N TRP A 132 -7.12 -4.86 -16.73
CA TRP A 132 -6.95 -5.22 -18.15
C TRP A 132 -7.47 -4.11 -19.07
N THR A 133 -8.66 -3.56 -18.83
CA THR A 133 -9.20 -2.45 -19.63
C THR A 133 -8.37 -1.16 -19.44
N CYS A 134 -7.88 -0.89 -18.23
CA CYS A 134 -6.99 0.23 -17.97
C CYS A 134 -5.70 0.14 -18.78
N TYR A 135 -5.13 -1.06 -18.87
CA TYR A 135 -3.93 -1.30 -19.66
C TYR A 135 -4.17 -1.14 -21.17
N HIS A 136 -5.22 -1.81 -21.71
CA HIS A 136 -5.45 -1.83 -23.16
C HIS A 136 -6.12 -0.55 -23.70
N TRP A 137 -6.90 0.15 -22.86
CA TRP A 137 -7.68 1.31 -23.26
C TRP A 137 -7.33 2.56 -22.46
N THR A 138 -6.10 2.70 -22.02
CA THR A 138 -5.61 3.84 -21.20
C THR A 138 -6.02 5.19 -21.78
N GLY A 139 -5.81 5.41 -23.10
CA GLY A 139 -6.16 6.67 -23.76
C GLY A 139 -7.66 7.00 -23.75
N PHE A 140 -8.52 5.98 -23.81
CA PHE A 140 -9.95 6.13 -23.67
C PHE A 140 -10.33 6.55 -22.25
N TRP A 141 -9.81 5.84 -21.25
CA TRP A 141 -10.12 6.12 -19.84
C TRP A 141 -9.61 7.48 -19.39
N LYS A 142 -8.44 7.93 -19.83
CA LYS A 142 -7.93 9.29 -19.59
C LYS A 142 -8.88 10.37 -20.11
N ARG A 143 -9.50 10.14 -21.27
CA ARG A 143 -10.52 11.06 -21.83
C ARG A 143 -11.85 11.05 -21.05
N VAL A 144 -12.19 9.93 -20.41
CA VAL A 144 -13.43 9.80 -19.63
C VAL A 144 -13.30 10.43 -18.25
N PHE A 145 -12.19 10.16 -17.56
CA PHE A 145 -12.04 10.58 -16.17
C PHE A 145 -11.52 12.01 -15.99
N HIS A 146 -10.74 12.55 -16.91
CA HIS A 146 -10.21 13.92 -16.90
C HIS A 146 -9.68 14.36 -15.53
N SER A 147 -8.84 13.56 -14.88
CA SER A 147 -8.36 13.81 -13.53
C SER A 147 -6.91 13.36 -13.39
N HIS A 148 -6.06 14.19 -12.79
CA HIS A 148 -4.68 13.86 -12.50
C HIS A 148 -4.55 12.54 -11.73
N TYR A 149 -5.35 12.36 -10.70
CA TYR A 149 -5.39 11.12 -9.92
C TYR A 149 -5.62 9.87 -10.79
N PHE A 150 -6.65 9.90 -11.66
CA PHE A 150 -6.91 8.76 -12.55
C PHE A 150 -5.82 8.58 -13.61
N ASP A 151 -5.26 9.67 -14.14
CA ASP A 151 -4.18 9.60 -15.12
C ASP A 151 -2.95 8.90 -14.55
N VAL A 152 -2.56 9.22 -13.32
CA VAL A 152 -1.45 8.55 -12.62
C VAL A 152 -1.75 7.07 -12.40
N LEU A 153 -2.95 6.72 -11.89
CA LEU A 153 -3.32 5.31 -11.67
C LEU A 153 -3.35 4.50 -12.97
N LEU A 154 -3.83 5.08 -14.06
CA LEU A 154 -3.86 4.42 -15.37
C LEU A 154 -2.44 4.18 -15.91
N ASP A 155 -1.54 5.13 -15.73
CA ASP A 155 -0.14 4.99 -16.13
C ASP A 155 0.58 3.94 -15.28
N GLU A 156 0.34 3.90 -13.97
CA GLU A 156 0.87 2.87 -13.08
C GLU A 156 0.36 1.47 -13.47
N CYS A 157 -0.95 1.31 -13.65
CA CYS A 157 -1.51 0.04 -14.15
C CYS A 157 -0.85 -0.41 -15.45
N ARG A 158 -0.56 0.53 -16.36
CA ARG A 158 0.10 0.23 -17.63
C ARG A 158 1.54 -0.22 -17.45
N LYS A 159 2.29 0.37 -16.51
CA LYS A 159 3.68 0.00 -16.22
C LYS A 159 3.78 -1.41 -15.64
N VAL A 160 2.92 -1.76 -14.67
CA VAL A 160 3.04 -3.01 -13.92
C VAL A 160 2.34 -4.20 -14.57
N TRP A 161 1.38 -3.98 -15.48
CA TRP A 161 0.62 -5.06 -16.10
C TRP A 161 1.49 -6.17 -16.74
N PRO A 162 2.60 -5.86 -17.45
CA PRO A 162 3.43 -6.89 -18.05
C PRO A 162 4.06 -7.86 -17.04
N SER A 163 4.28 -7.45 -15.79
CA SER A 163 4.92 -8.26 -14.75
C SER A 163 4.10 -9.51 -14.40
N GLY A 164 2.96 -9.36 -13.77
CA GLY A 164 2.16 -10.49 -13.27
C GLY A 164 0.82 -10.66 -13.98
N LYS A 165 0.46 -9.71 -14.86
CA LYS A 165 -0.77 -9.69 -15.65
C LYS A 165 -2.03 -9.85 -14.78
N GLY A 166 -3.12 -10.28 -15.36
CA GLY A 166 -4.37 -10.49 -14.62
C GLY A 166 -4.29 -11.54 -13.50
N LYS A 167 -3.29 -12.43 -13.50
CA LYS A 167 -3.09 -13.40 -12.43
C LYS A 167 -2.67 -12.72 -11.13
N ALA A 168 -1.67 -11.83 -11.17
CA ALA A 168 -1.22 -11.10 -9.99
C ALA A 168 -2.35 -10.26 -9.36
N VAL A 169 -3.16 -9.59 -10.20
CA VAL A 169 -4.33 -8.83 -9.74
C VAL A 169 -5.34 -9.73 -9.03
N ARG A 170 -5.68 -10.89 -9.63
CA ARG A 170 -6.64 -11.83 -9.03
C ARG A 170 -6.15 -12.44 -7.72
N ASP A 171 -4.88 -12.83 -7.68
CA ASP A 171 -4.30 -13.49 -6.50
C ASP A 171 -4.14 -12.46 -5.37
N GLY A 172 -3.64 -11.25 -5.67
CA GLY A 172 -3.53 -10.17 -4.72
C GLY A 172 -4.89 -9.75 -4.15
N TYR A 173 -5.90 -9.56 -5.00
CA TYR A 173 -7.25 -9.22 -4.56
C TYR A 173 -7.89 -10.31 -3.69
N LYS A 174 -7.71 -11.58 -4.08
CA LYS A 174 -8.19 -12.71 -3.28
C LYS A 174 -7.54 -12.69 -1.89
N ASP A 175 -6.23 -12.57 -1.84
CA ASP A 175 -5.48 -12.70 -0.59
C ASP A 175 -5.77 -11.53 0.37
N VAL A 176 -5.86 -10.31 -0.16
CA VAL A 176 -6.24 -9.10 0.59
C VAL A 176 -7.54 -9.27 1.36
N TYR A 177 -8.55 -9.92 0.76
CA TYR A 177 -9.90 -10.02 1.33
C TYR A 177 -10.25 -11.39 1.91
N THR A 178 -9.29 -12.28 2.09
CA THR A 178 -9.52 -13.58 2.75
C THR A 178 -9.03 -13.63 4.17
N HIS A 179 -8.01 -12.87 4.51
CA HIS A 179 -7.44 -12.83 5.86
C HIS A 179 -8.06 -11.70 6.69
N ARG A 180 -8.43 -12.01 7.94
CA ARG A 180 -8.81 -11.03 8.96
C ARG A 180 -7.58 -10.68 9.80
N LEU A 181 -7.42 -9.42 10.14
CA LEU A 181 -6.46 -9.00 11.16
C LEU A 181 -7.03 -9.36 12.54
N ASP A 182 -6.36 -10.22 13.29
CA ASP A 182 -6.85 -10.69 14.59
C ASP A 182 -6.04 -10.13 15.77
N ALA A 183 -4.80 -9.72 15.55
CA ALA A 183 -3.94 -9.07 16.52
C ALA A 183 -3.05 -8.04 15.84
N ILE A 184 -2.54 -7.06 16.62
CA ILE A 184 -1.56 -6.10 16.16
C ILE A 184 -0.67 -5.71 17.34
N HIS A 185 0.63 -5.60 17.09
CA HIS A 185 1.64 -5.39 18.13
C HIS A 185 2.57 -4.24 17.77
N GLY A 186 3.17 -3.65 18.80
CA GLY A 186 4.19 -2.61 18.66
C GLY A 186 3.63 -1.30 18.13
N ALA A 187 4.27 -0.46 17.51
CA ALA A 187 4.00 0.75 16.74
C ALA A 187 2.96 1.75 17.32
N ASP A 188 3.20 3.02 17.12
CA ASP A 188 2.16 4.05 17.10
C ASP A 188 1.40 3.96 15.77
N ILE A 189 0.10 3.63 15.82
CA ILE A 189 -0.66 3.22 14.64
C ILE A 189 -1.56 4.34 14.14
N HIS A 190 -1.42 4.67 12.86
CA HIS A 190 -2.24 5.62 12.14
C HIS A 190 -3.05 4.92 11.05
N TYR A 191 -4.36 5.19 10.99
CA TYR A 191 -5.22 4.70 9.92
C TYR A 191 -5.84 5.87 9.16
N TRP A 192 -5.50 6.00 7.89
CA TRP A 192 -5.91 7.09 7.01
C TRP A 192 -6.92 6.62 5.96
N TYR A 193 -7.89 7.47 5.60
CA TYR A 193 -8.77 7.19 4.46
C TYR A 193 -9.51 8.43 3.96
N GLY A 194 -9.94 8.40 2.70
CA GLY A 194 -10.73 9.45 2.08
C GLY A 194 -12.24 9.30 2.34
N THR A 195 -12.99 10.43 2.41
CA THR A 195 -14.44 10.35 2.66
C THR A 195 -15.22 9.67 1.53
N LYS A 196 -14.71 9.65 0.29
CA LYS A 196 -15.37 8.98 -0.84
C LYS A 196 -15.32 7.45 -0.76
N GLU A 197 -14.39 6.90 0.01
CA GLU A 197 -14.28 5.46 0.29
C GLU A 197 -14.74 5.06 1.72
N ALA A 198 -15.27 6.01 2.50
CA ALA A 198 -15.62 5.80 3.90
C ALA A 198 -16.56 4.61 4.13
N PHE A 199 -17.37 4.23 3.13
CA PHE A 199 -18.23 3.06 3.21
C PHE A 199 -17.44 1.76 3.43
N VAL A 200 -16.27 1.63 2.79
CA VAL A 200 -15.39 0.46 2.91
C VAL A 200 -14.38 0.63 4.04
N ALA A 201 -13.79 1.84 4.16
CA ALA A 201 -12.68 2.09 5.08
C ALA A 201 -13.10 2.25 6.55
N LYS A 202 -14.27 2.85 6.82
CA LYS A 202 -14.74 3.06 8.20
C LYS A 202 -14.94 1.77 9.02
N PRO A 203 -15.45 0.66 8.47
CA PRO A 203 -15.46 -0.63 9.18
C PRO A 203 -14.06 -1.15 9.51
N GLN A 204 -13.09 -0.94 8.62
CA GLN A 204 -11.69 -1.35 8.84
C GLN A 204 -11.06 -0.56 10.00
N ALA A 205 -11.20 0.78 9.98
CA ALA A 205 -10.74 1.65 11.04
C ALA A 205 -11.36 1.27 12.41
N ARG A 206 -12.66 1.03 12.44
CA ARG A 206 -13.34 0.58 13.68
C ARG A 206 -12.80 -0.75 14.19
N HIS A 207 -12.57 -1.71 13.30
CA HIS A 207 -11.99 -3.00 13.68
C HIS A 207 -10.58 -2.81 14.25
N LEU A 208 -9.75 -2.00 13.60
CA LEU A 208 -8.41 -1.69 14.09
C LEU A 208 -8.45 -1.06 15.49
N CYS A 209 -9.32 -0.08 15.74
CA CYS A 209 -9.50 0.52 17.04
C CYS A 209 -10.02 -0.46 18.13
N THR A 210 -10.63 -1.60 17.76
CA THR A 210 -10.96 -2.65 18.73
C THR A 210 -9.74 -3.50 19.11
N LEU A 211 -8.76 -3.62 18.24
CA LEU A 211 -7.52 -4.36 18.48
C LEU A 211 -6.46 -3.47 19.15
N HIS A 212 -6.42 -2.20 18.76
CA HIS A 212 -5.48 -1.20 19.24
C HIS A 212 -6.23 0.12 19.52
N PRO A 213 -6.71 0.35 20.76
CA PRO A 213 -7.56 1.50 21.09
C PRO A 213 -6.92 2.87 20.87
N ASP A 214 -5.58 2.94 20.96
CA ASP A 214 -4.80 4.18 20.79
C ASP A 214 -4.53 4.52 19.30
N THR A 215 -5.17 3.81 18.36
CA THR A 215 -5.03 4.07 16.91
C THR A 215 -5.50 5.48 16.54
N HIS A 216 -4.63 6.24 15.88
CA HIS A 216 -4.93 7.56 15.33
C HIS A 216 -5.65 7.43 13.97
N VAL A 217 -6.95 7.77 13.94
CA VAL A 217 -7.74 7.72 12.71
C VAL A 217 -7.87 9.10 12.09
N GLU A 218 -7.38 9.28 10.86
CA GLU A 218 -7.50 10.53 10.12
C GLU A 218 -8.34 10.34 8.84
N VAL A 219 -9.29 11.27 8.62
CA VAL A 219 -10.24 11.21 7.49
C VAL A 219 -10.06 12.42 6.60
N PHE A 220 -9.79 12.18 5.31
CA PHE A 220 -9.52 13.23 4.33
C PHE A 220 -10.75 13.59 3.51
N PRO A 221 -11.33 14.81 3.70
CA PRO A 221 -12.54 15.23 3.00
C PRO A 221 -12.35 15.26 1.48
N GLY A 222 -13.31 14.68 0.73
CA GLY A 222 -13.34 14.70 -0.73
C GLY A 222 -12.35 13.78 -1.44
N MET A 223 -11.50 13.04 -0.72
CA MET A 223 -10.51 12.13 -1.30
C MET A 223 -11.09 10.75 -1.60
N ASN A 224 -10.62 10.15 -2.70
CA ASN A 224 -10.80 8.74 -3.05
C ASN A 224 -9.66 7.89 -2.44
N HIS A 225 -9.72 6.60 -2.71
CA HIS A 225 -8.73 5.58 -2.33
C HIS A 225 -7.32 5.91 -2.82
N GLY A 226 -6.38 6.22 -1.91
CA GLY A 226 -5.00 6.62 -2.23
C GLY A 226 -4.85 7.98 -2.94
N GLN A 227 -5.93 8.75 -3.09
CA GLN A 227 -5.88 10.04 -3.80
C GLN A 227 -5.05 11.09 -3.05
N LEU A 228 -4.98 11.00 -1.73
CA LEU A 228 -4.15 11.91 -0.93
C LEU A 228 -2.68 11.80 -1.35
N LEU A 229 -2.16 10.59 -1.49
CA LEU A 229 -0.78 10.37 -1.92
C LEU A 229 -0.50 10.93 -3.33
N VAL A 230 -1.45 10.73 -4.25
CA VAL A 230 -1.28 11.11 -5.66
C VAL A 230 -1.40 12.62 -5.88
N ASP A 231 -2.44 13.24 -5.32
CA ASP A 231 -2.76 14.65 -5.59
C ASP A 231 -2.14 15.61 -4.56
N HIS A 232 -1.78 15.11 -3.36
CA HIS A 232 -1.27 15.92 -2.26
C HIS A 232 -0.11 15.21 -1.52
N PRO A 233 0.98 14.83 -2.21
CA PRO A 233 2.14 14.20 -1.57
C PRO A 233 2.80 15.10 -0.53
N ASP A 234 2.68 16.41 -0.66
CA ASP A 234 3.11 17.42 0.32
C ASP A 234 2.40 17.24 1.68
N LYS A 235 1.11 16.98 1.68
CA LYS A 235 0.35 16.73 2.92
C LYS A 235 0.72 15.39 3.56
N VAL A 236 1.00 14.37 2.75
CA VAL A 236 1.50 13.08 3.25
C VAL A 236 2.89 13.28 3.86
N ALA A 237 3.78 14.04 3.17
CA ALA A 237 5.12 14.34 3.65
C ALA A 237 5.11 15.12 4.98
N GLU A 238 4.23 16.12 5.10
CA GLU A 238 4.06 16.87 6.35
C GLU A 238 3.68 15.96 7.53
N ARG A 239 2.72 15.04 7.33
CA ARG A 239 2.27 14.13 8.38
C ARG A 239 3.33 13.13 8.77
N ILE A 240 3.95 12.46 7.80
CA ILE A 240 5.05 11.52 8.04
C ILE A 240 6.23 12.24 8.73
N GLY A 241 6.51 13.46 8.30
CA GLY A 241 7.61 14.23 8.87
C GLY A 241 7.37 14.75 10.30
N ASN A 242 6.16 14.60 10.84
CA ASN A 242 5.77 15.00 12.20
C ASN A 242 5.54 13.79 13.14
N LEU A 243 5.70 12.57 12.65
CA LEU A 243 5.76 11.35 13.46
C LEU A 243 7.10 11.21 14.14
#